data_3ed22c32bbd3b6fe1b9cd284389a7035
#
_entry.id   3ed22c32bbd3b6fe1b9cd284389a7035
#
_cell.length_a   1.000
_cell.length_b   1.000
_cell.length_c   1.000
_cell.angle_alpha   90.00
_cell.angle_beta   90.00
_cell.angle_gamma   90.00
#
_symmetry.space_group_name_H-M   'P 1'
#
loop_
_entity.id
_entity.type
_entity.pdbx_description
1 polymer ?
#
loop_
_entity_poly.entity_id
_entity_poly.type
_entity_poly.pdbx_seq_one_letter_code
_entity_poly.pdbx_strand_id
1 'polypeptide(L)'
;MLQKIADTMLDKHEYDLVIQNVQIVNVYNDTIRKGEIGIVEGKIGEISYNTNHLKGKKTIDGNNKYAIPGFIDSHMHLESSMLTPNHFAEIALSCGTTTVAADPHEIANVMGIKGVKSLVEACLDLPLNVYVFAPSTIPSLPGFESSGFDVTGKEMDEMLNLKGVIGLGEVMDFNAVSHGEKRMIDIIQTATNKGVLLDGHVAALTGKDLQIFRAMGIDSDHTLGTAEKLLEEQSLGFTVQIQEGRLNKELVKAMNEAKVSDRICIVTDDVPLPRLIEHGHMNYVVERAIELGLNPVKAIRFATINGATRLRLYHTGAIAPGNDADIQLVEDLRHPKPEVVIKDGNIVYEDNKFKVEIPAYIIPEDLKGSVNVKTVITDDFKITVPVSKGFKGGTAIINTMKQDGSSIYTKLVKKEVNIFEEHDGKAVVETSPYLKMAVFNRYGTYKHSLGIIDGMSNVQGAIAITYGHDAHNLTVYGGNDEDMVVAANAVIQSNGGICAVRNQKVLSLIPLPMAGLLSDLSIEDLYQEMKQLLLHAEEMGFVHQNLLTFLTLMTLAVSPEVKLSDLGLIDVINKKFLPLVVSIKENN
;
A
#
# COMPACT_ATOMS: atom_id res chain seq x y z
N MET A 1 -19.27 -12.50 30.48
CA MET A 1 -17.80 -12.50 30.19
C MET A 1 -16.98 -12.33 31.48
N LEU A 2 -16.86 -11.17 32.14
CA LEU A 2 -15.92 -10.95 33.27
C LEU A 2 -16.11 -11.93 34.43
N GLN A 3 -17.37 -12.26 34.83
CA GLN A 3 -17.64 -13.23 35.88
C GLN A 3 -17.15 -14.64 35.53
N LYS A 4 -17.30 -15.06 34.26
CA LYS A 4 -16.81 -16.38 33.80
C LYS A 4 -15.29 -16.43 33.83
N ILE A 5 -14.61 -15.34 33.40
CA ILE A 5 -13.14 -15.23 33.50
C ILE A 5 -12.70 -15.39 34.95
N ALA A 6 -13.29 -14.62 35.87
CA ALA A 6 -12.96 -14.70 37.30
C ALA A 6 -13.23 -16.10 37.90
N ASP A 7 -14.38 -16.71 37.59
CA ASP A 7 -14.71 -18.04 38.08
C ASP A 7 -13.78 -19.13 37.52
N THR A 8 -13.35 -19.01 36.27
CA THR A 8 -12.39 -19.93 35.68
C THR A 8 -11.00 -19.78 36.34
N MET A 9 -10.54 -18.55 36.56
CA MET A 9 -9.27 -18.29 37.25
C MET A 9 -9.28 -18.70 38.74
N LEU A 10 -10.46 -18.90 39.31
CA LEU A 10 -10.67 -19.43 40.66
C LEU A 10 -10.97 -20.96 40.69
N ASP A 11 -10.59 -21.67 39.62
CA ASP A 11 -10.76 -23.11 39.43
C ASP A 11 -12.22 -23.64 39.54
N LYS A 12 -13.22 -22.76 39.34
CA LYS A 12 -14.61 -23.18 39.30
C LYS A 12 -15.04 -23.75 37.94
N HIS A 13 -14.33 -23.41 36.90
CA HIS A 13 -14.56 -23.87 35.53
C HIS A 13 -13.23 -24.16 34.83
N GLU A 14 -13.27 -25.00 33.81
CA GLU A 14 -12.13 -25.23 32.91
C GLU A 14 -12.00 -24.08 31.93
N TYR A 15 -10.75 -23.78 31.49
CA TYR A 15 -10.46 -22.87 30.38
C TYR A 15 -11.10 -23.41 29.09
N ASP A 16 -11.51 -22.54 28.20
CA ASP A 16 -12.03 -22.95 26.89
C ASP A 16 -10.94 -23.59 26.03
N LEU A 17 -9.70 -23.06 26.13
CA LEU A 17 -8.49 -23.58 25.48
C LEU A 17 -7.30 -23.40 26.42
N VAL A 18 -6.43 -24.42 26.51
CA VAL A 18 -5.14 -24.32 27.17
C VAL A 18 -4.02 -24.61 26.14
N ILE A 19 -3.02 -23.77 26.10
CA ILE A 19 -1.78 -23.99 25.33
C ILE A 19 -0.72 -24.40 26.33
N GLN A 20 -0.25 -25.64 26.24
CA GLN A 20 0.76 -26.21 27.15
C GLN A 20 2.13 -26.29 26.49
N ASN A 21 3.19 -26.40 27.30
CA ASN A 21 4.55 -26.67 26.86
C ASN A 21 5.04 -25.68 25.79
N VAL A 22 4.90 -24.38 26.05
CA VAL A 22 5.35 -23.29 25.15
C VAL A 22 6.41 -22.40 25.79
N GLN A 23 7.24 -21.77 24.97
CA GLN A 23 8.16 -20.69 25.33
C GLN A 23 7.41 -19.36 25.15
N ILE A 24 6.87 -18.80 26.23
CA ILE A 24 6.07 -17.57 26.19
C ILE A 24 6.99 -16.36 26.03
N VAL A 25 6.85 -15.62 24.94
CA VAL A 25 7.56 -14.37 24.69
C VAL A 25 6.80 -13.22 25.33
N ASN A 26 7.40 -12.61 26.33
CA ASN A 26 6.83 -11.45 27.01
C ASN A 26 7.40 -10.16 26.38
N VAL A 27 6.58 -9.48 25.61
CA VAL A 27 6.94 -8.24 24.89
C VAL A 27 6.97 -7.00 25.79
N TYR A 28 6.53 -7.07 27.04
CA TYR A 28 6.61 -5.96 28.00
C TYR A 28 8.01 -5.82 28.62
N ASN A 29 8.67 -6.96 28.87
CA ASN A 29 9.95 -6.97 29.59
C ASN A 29 11.07 -7.73 28.86
N ASP A 30 10.85 -8.07 27.59
CA ASP A 30 11.80 -8.74 26.70
C ASP A 30 12.32 -10.09 27.23
N THR A 31 11.46 -10.85 27.93
CA THR A 31 11.83 -12.17 28.48
C THR A 31 11.11 -13.32 27.78
N ILE A 32 11.72 -14.50 27.83
CA ILE A 32 11.13 -15.75 27.35
C ILE A 32 11.11 -16.74 28.50
N ARG A 33 9.96 -17.32 28.77
CA ARG A 33 9.79 -18.30 29.85
C ARG A 33 8.89 -19.44 29.41
N LYS A 34 9.27 -20.67 29.79
CA LYS A 34 8.43 -21.86 29.59
C LYS A 34 7.20 -21.78 30.48
N GLY A 35 6.03 -22.13 29.92
CA GLY A 35 4.78 -22.08 30.66
C GLY A 35 3.58 -22.58 29.87
N GLU A 36 2.41 -22.24 30.38
CA GLU A 36 1.10 -22.56 29.85
C GLU A 36 0.24 -21.29 29.77
N ILE A 37 -0.69 -21.26 28.84
CA ILE A 37 -1.62 -20.13 28.64
C ILE A 37 -3.04 -20.67 28.69
N GLY A 38 -3.84 -20.20 29.62
CA GLY A 38 -5.27 -20.50 29.74
C GLY A 38 -6.10 -19.41 29.07
N ILE A 39 -7.00 -19.81 28.18
CA ILE A 39 -7.87 -18.93 27.39
C ILE A 39 -9.31 -19.18 27.75
N VAL A 40 -10.08 -18.12 28.00
CA VAL A 40 -11.48 -18.13 28.33
C VAL A 40 -12.22 -16.95 27.73
N GLU A 41 -13.38 -17.19 27.10
CA GLU A 41 -14.20 -16.14 26.47
C GLU A 41 -13.40 -15.26 25.44
N GLY A 42 -12.48 -15.88 24.70
CA GLY A 42 -11.66 -15.17 23.71
C GLY A 42 -10.52 -14.33 24.33
N LYS A 43 -10.35 -14.36 25.65
CA LYS A 43 -9.32 -13.61 26.37
C LYS A 43 -8.29 -14.54 27.01
N ILE A 44 -7.08 -14.04 27.17
CA ILE A 44 -6.07 -14.67 28.00
C ILE A 44 -6.54 -14.54 29.45
N GLY A 45 -6.83 -15.67 30.10
CA GLY A 45 -7.21 -15.69 31.51
C GLY A 45 -6.00 -15.76 32.42
N GLU A 46 -5.16 -16.78 32.22
CA GLU A 46 -3.99 -17.03 33.09
C GLU A 46 -2.75 -17.41 32.29
N ILE A 47 -1.60 -17.04 32.80
CA ILE A 47 -0.28 -17.53 32.38
C ILE A 47 0.32 -18.27 33.57
N SER A 48 0.51 -19.58 33.43
CA SER A 48 1.16 -20.40 34.44
C SER A 48 2.59 -20.78 34.01
N TYR A 49 3.51 -20.61 34.91
CA TYR A 49 4.90 -21.08 34.71
C TYR A 49 5.16 -22.44 35.38
N ASN A 50 4.08 -23.08 35.90
CA ASN A 50 4.08 -24.44 36.37
C ASN A 50 3.52 -25.35 35.28
N THR A 51 4.14 -26.51 35.06
CA THR A 51 3.71 -27.46 34.03
C THR A 51 2.48 -28.28 34.47
N ASN A 52 1.55 -28.55 33.54
CA ASN A 52 0.31 -29.32 33.77
C ASN A 52 -0.56 -28.76 34.89
N HIS A 53 -0.57 -27.43 35.03
CA HIS A 53 -1.36 -26.76 36.08
C HIS A 53 -2.75 -26.41 35.57
N LEU A 54 -2.85 -25.87 34.34
CA LEU A 54 -4.12 -25.41 33.80
C LEU A 54 -4.95 -26.55 33.20
N LYS A 55 -6.27 -26.52 33.44
CA LYS A 55 -7.22 -27.48 32.88
C LYS A 55 -8.12 -26.81 31.85
N GLY A 56 -8.13 -27.33 30.63
CA GLY A 56 -8.95 -26.82 29.55
C GLY A 56 -9.88 -27.86 28.94
N LYS A 57 -11.01 -27.40 28.42
CA LYS A 57 -11.90 -28.21 27.59
C LYS A 57 -11.20 -28.72 26.33
N LYS A 58 -10.32 -27.90 25.79
CA LYS A 58 -9.41 -28.23 24.69
C LYS A 58 -7.99 -27.89 25.12
N THR A 59 -7.02 -28.72 24.74
CA THR A 59 -5.62 -28.52 25.06
C THR A 59 -4.79 -28.68 23.77
N ILE A 60 -3.83 -27.78 23.55
CA ILE A 60 -2.82 -27.85 22.50
C ILE A 60 -1.45 -28.05 23.18
N ASP A 61 -0.70 -29.07 22.77
CA ASP A 61 0.71 -29.17 23.11
C ASP A 61 1.52 -28.30 22.15
N GLY A 62 2.13 -27.25 22.66
CA GLY A 62 2.98 -26.36 21.86
C GLY A 62 4.35 -26.95 21.51
N ASN A 63 4.67 -28.20 21.96
CA ASN A 63 5.92 -28.88 21.60
C ASN A 63 7.18 -28.03 21.83
N ASN A 64 7.19 -27.24 22.90
CA ASN A 64 8.26 -26.30 23.25
C ASN A 64 8.51 -25.16 22.23
N LYS A 65 7.55 -24.88 21.32
CA LYS A 65 7.56 -23.75 20.41
C LYS A 65 7.42 -22.42 21.15
N TYR A 66 7.74 -21.34 20.46
CA TYR A 66 7.51 -20.01 20.98
C TYR A 66 6.05 -19.62 20.78
N ALA A 67 5.41 -19.19 21.87
CA ALA A 67 4.12 -18.49 21.82
C ALA A 67 4.41 -16.99 21.77
N ILE A 68 4.04 -16.34 20.67
CA ILE A 68 4.19 -14.90 20.46
C ILE A 68 2.81 -14.28 20.19
N PRO A 69 2.59 -12.98 20.46
CA PRO A 69 1.34 -12.32 20.08
C PRO A 69 1.13 -12.37 18.57
N GLY A 70 -0.11 -12.33 18.13
CA GLY A 70 -0.44 -12.08 16.72
C GLY A 70 0.15 -10.76 16.26
N PHE A 71 0.70 -10.72 15.03
CA PHE A 71 1.26 -9.51 14.47
C PHE A 71 0.20 -8.46 14.20
N ILE A 72 0.59 -7.20 14.37
CA ILE A 72 -0.22 -6.00 14.13
C ILE A 72 0.51 -5.13 13.13
N ASP A 73 -0.08 -4.96 11.96
CA ASP A 73 0.38 -4.00 10.97
C ASP A 73 -0.34 -2.67 11.18
N SER A 74 0.37 -1.67 11.66
CA SER A 74 -0.24 -0.40 12.05
C SER A 74 -0.34 0.63 10.91
N HIS A 75 0.16 0.29 9.71
CA HIS A 75 0.02 1.09 8.50
C HIS A 75 0.23 0.26 7.24
N MET A 76 -0.79 0.15 6.39
CA MET A 76 -0.71 -0.55 5.12
C MET A 76 -1.82 -0.12 4.15
N HIS A 77 -1.66 -0.51 2.87
CA HIS A 77 -2.65 -0.33 1.81
C HIS A 77 -3.08 -1.70 1.29
N LEU A 78 -4.30 -2.11 1.62
CA LEU A 78 -4.83 -3.42 1.23
C LEU A 78 -4.88 -3.56 -0.31
N GLU A 79 -5.22 -2.47 -0.97
CA GLU A 79 -5.40 -2.42 -2.42
C GLU A 79 -4.10 -2.68 -3.19
N SER A 80 -2.93 -2.43 -2.63
CA SER A 80 -1.63 -2.70 -3.26
C SER A 80 -1.41 -4.17 -3.57
N SER A 81 -2.09 -5.06 -2.84
CA SER A 81 -2.11 -6.49 -3.13
C SER A 81 -2.99 -6.87 -4.33
N MET A 82 -3.90 -5.97 -4.76
CA MET A 82 -4.96 -6.21 -5.75
C MET A 82 -5.95 -7.31 -5.33
N LEU A 83 -5.92 -7.74 -4.08
CA LEU A 83 -6.83 -8.76 -3.51
C LEU A 83 -8.09 -8.13 -2.94
N THR A 84 -9.18 -8.86 -2.98
CA THR A 84 -10.35 -8.54 -2.16
C THR A 84 -10.05 -8.77 -0.67
N PRO A 85 -10.78 -8.10 0.26
CA PRO A 85 -10.49 -8.18 1.70
C PRO A 85 -10.45 -9.59 2.28
N ASN A 86 -11.31 -10.50 1.80
CA ASN A 86 -11.31 -11.90 2.25
C ASN A 86 -10.03 -12.64 1.84
N HIS A 87 -9.58 -12.51 0.59
CA HIS A 87 -8.35 -13.12 0.12
C HIS A 87 -7.11 -12.52 0.79
N PHE A 88 -7.12 -11.21 1.05
CA PHE A 88 -6.06 -10.60 1.84
C PHE A 88 -6.03 -11.17 3.27
N ALA A 89 -7.19 -11.35 3.93
CA ALA A 89 -7.27 -11.92 5.26
C ALA A 89 -6.72 -13.35 5.33
N GLU A 90 -6.94 -14.18 4.29
CA GLU A 90 -6.34 -15.51 4.17
C GLU A 90 -4.82 -15.44 4.27
N ILE A 91 -4.19 -14.56 3.49
CA ILE A 91 -2.72 -14.45 3.50
C ILE A 91 -2.24 -13.88 4.83
N ALA A 92 -2.82 -12.78 5.31
CA ALA A 92 -2.43 -12.13 6.55
C ALA A 92 -2.47 -13.09 7.74
N LEU A 93 -3.57 -13.82 7.91
CA LEU A 93 -3.74 -14.79 8.99
C LEU A 93 -2.77 -15.97 8.87
N SER A 94 -2.56 -16.51 7.66
CA SER A 94 -1.57 -17.59 7.44
C SER A 94 -0.14 -17.16 7.74
N CYS A 95 0.14 -15.86 7.75
CA CYS A 95 1.41 -15.24 8.14
C CYS A 95 1.45 -14.78 9.60
N GLY A 96 0.41 -15.08 10.40
CA GLY A 96 0.34 -14.71 11.82
C GLY A 96 -0.06 -13.27 12.10
N THR A 97 -0.47 -12.51 11.09
CA THR A 97 -1.02 -11.16 11.27
C THR A 97 -2.50 -11.28 11.65
N THR A 98 -2.86 -10.76 12.82
CA THR A 98 -4.23 -10.83 13.36
C THR A 98 -4.94 -9.48 13.36
N THR A 99 -4.20 -8.40 13.12
CA THR A 99 -4.74 -7.04 13.10
C THR A 99 -3.98 -6.21 12.07
N VAL A 100 -4.71 -5.42 11.29
CA VAL A 100 -4.15 -4.43 10.36
C VAL A 100 -4.88 -3.10 10.48
N ALA A 101 -4.18 -2.00 10.18
CA ALA A 101 -4.75 -0.67 10.01
C ALA A 101 -4.48 -0.20 8.58
N ALA A 102 -5.52 -0.18 7.77
CA ALA A 102 -5.45 0.12 6.34
C ALA A 102 -5.84 1.58 6.05
N ASP A 103 -5.08 2.24 5.18
CA ASP A 103 -5.47 3.51 4.57
C ASP A 103 -5.94 3.28 3.13
N PRO A 104 -7.27 3.20 2.88
CA PRO A 104 -7.82 2.87 1.57
C PRO A 104 -7.91 4.08 0.64
N HIS A 105 -6.83 4.84 0.50
CA HIS A 105 -6.84 6.03 -0.34
C HIS A 105 -6.97 5.71 -1.84
N GLU A 106 -6.61 4.50 -2.25
CA GLU A 106 -6.73 4.06 -3.63
C GLU A 106 -8.19 3.96 -4.07
N ILE A 107 -9.00 3.19 -3.35
CA ILE A 107 -10.42 3.07 -3.68
C ILE A 107 -11.17 4.38 -3.43
N ALA A 108 -10.71 5.18 -2.46
CA ALA A 108 -11.27 6.48 -2.19
C ALA A 108 -11.01 7.48 -3.32
N ASN A 109 -9.84 7.45 -3.97
CA ASN A 109 -9.56 8.26 -5.17
C ASN A 109 -10.52 7.95 -6.32
N VAL A 110 -10.95 6.68 -6.46
CA VAL A 110 -11.85 6.26 -7.55
C VAL A 110 -13.31 6.43 -7.19
N MET A 111 -13.73 6.00 -5.99
CA MET A 111 -15.14 5.84 -5.62
C MET A 111 -15.55 6.70 -4.41
N GLY A 112 -14.65 7.51 -3.87
CA GLY A 112 -14.91 8.39 -2.73
C GLY A 112 -15.35 7.64 -1.47
N ILE A 113 -16.21 8.26 -0.68
CA ILE A 113 -16.76 7.70 0.56
C ILE A 113 -17.42 6.34 0.33
N LYS A 114 -18.06 6.15 -0.81
CA LYS A 114 -18.71 4.88 -1.18
C LYS A 114 -17.70 3.74 -1.24
N GLY A 115 -16.53 3.96 -1.84
CA GLY A 115 -15.45 2.98 -1.90
C GLY A 115 -14.95 2.62 -0.50
N VAL A 116 -14.63 3.63 0.32
CA VAL A 116 -14.20 3.44 1.72
C VAL A 116 -15.23 2.66 2.53
N LYS A 117 -16.51 3.06 2.44
CA LYS A 117 -17.60 2.38 3.15
C LYS A 117 -17.72 0.92 2.75
N SER A 118 -17.68 0.62 1.45
CA SER A 118 -17.77 -0.77 0.97
C SER A 118 -16.58 -1.62 1.42
N LEU A 119 -15.37 -1.06 1.45
CA LEU A 119 -14.20 -1.78 1.96
C LEU A 119 -14.31 -2.02 3.47
N VAL A 120 -14.74 -1.02 4.25
CA VAL A 120 -15.02 -1.18 5.68
C VAL A 120 -16.03 -2.30 5.92
N GLU A 121 -17.17 -2.27 5.21
CA GLU A 121 -18.23 -3.28 5.34
C GLU A 121 -17.74 -4.69 4.99
N ALA A 122 -16.90 -4.82 3.95
CA ALA A 122 -16.30 -6.09 3.55
C ALA A 122 -15.36 -6.69 4.61
N CYS A 123 -14.84 -5.88 5.51
CA CYS A 123 -13.90 -6.29 6.54
C CYS A 123 -14.57 -6.66 7.88
N LEU A 124 -15.85 -6.29 8.12
CA LEU A 124 -16.47 -6.39 9.44
C LEU A 124 -16.62 -7.82 9.98
N ASP A 125 -16.83 -8.79 9.10
CA ASP A 125 -17.10 -10.19 9.47
C ASP A 125 -15.89 -11.11 9.24
N LEU A 126 -14.72 -10.55 8.91
CA LEU A 126 -13.49 -11.31 8.73
C LEU A 126 -12.92 -11.76 10.09
N PRO A 127 -12.26 -12.93 10.16
CA PRO A 127 -11.51 -13.34 11.34
C PRO A 127 -10.17 -12.58 11.50
N LEU A 128 -10.00 -11.48 10.80
CA LEU A 128 -8.90 -10.52 10.85
C LEU A 128 -9.44 -9.19 11.35
N ASN A 129 -8.83 -8.58 12.36
CA ASN A 129 -9.19 -7.22 12.74
C ASN A 129 -8.67 -6.24 11.68
N VAL A 130 -9.57 -5.57 10.98
CA VAL A 130 -9.22 -4.51 10.02
C VAL A 130 -9.75 -3.20 10.55
N TYR A 131 -8.85 -2.32 10.98
CA TYR A 131 -9.13 -0.92 11.27
C TYR A 131 -8.82 -0.08 10.03
N VAL A 132 -9.55 1.01 9.85
CA VAL A 132 -9.42 1.84 8.65
C VAL A 132 -9.09 3.28 9.04
N PHE A 133 -8.16 3.90 8.33
CA PHE A 133 -7.96 5.32 8.34
C PHE A 133 -8.82 5.98 7.26
N ALA A 134 -9.40 7.14 7.55
CA ALA A 134 -10.11 7.94 6.57
C ALA A 134 -9.09 8.68 5.68
N PRO A 135 -9.01 8.40 4.38
CA PRO A 135 -8.02 8.99 3.49
C PRO A 135 -8.08 10.53 3.44
N SER A 136 -6.94 11.18 3.58
CA SER A 136 -6.85 12.64 3.71
C SER A 136 -6.57 13.35 2.39
N THR A 137 -5.81 12.69 1.50
CA THR A 137 -5.17 13.34 0.35
C THR A 137 -5.80 12.87 -0.96
N ILE A 138 -7.02 13.34 -1.23
CA ILE A 138 -7.80 13.01 -2.42
C ILE A 138 -8.35 14.31 -3.03
N PRO A 139 -7.92 14.66 -4.27
CA PRO A 139 -6.76 14.15 -4.98
C PRO A 139 -5.45 14.42 -4.24
N SER A 140 -4.37 13.72 -4.60
CA SER A 140 -3.07 13.91 -3.95
C SER A 140 -2.46 15.27 -4.26
N LEU A 141 -2.64 15.78 -5.49
CA LEU A 141 -2.23 17.13 -5.90
C LEU A 141 -3.37 17.86 -6.61
N PRO A 142 -4.24 18.58 -5.87
CA PRO A 142 -5.38 19.29 -6.44
C PRO A 142 -5.01 20.24 -7.58
N GLY A 143 -5.75 20.15 -8.70
CA GLY A 143 -5.54 20.97 -9.90
C GLY A 143 -4.46 20.46 -10.85
N PHE A 144 -3.70 19.43 -10.48
CA PHE A 144 -2.66 18.83 -11.32
C PHE A 144 -3.00 17.41 -11.78
N GLU A 145 -4.01 16.79 -11.19
CA GLU A 145 -4.54 15.50 -11.57
C GLU A 145 -6.06 15.47 -11.37
N SER A 146 -6.74 14.53 -12.01
CA SER A 146 -8.15 14.30 -11.80
C SER A 146 -8.37 12.99 -11.06
N SER A 147 -9.06 13.04 -9.93
CA SER A 147 -9.57 11.89 -9.18
C SER A 147 -11.08 11.74 -9.36
N GLY A 148 -11.65 10.64 -8.93
CA GLY A 148 -13.10 10.41 -8.94
C GLY A 148 -13.84 11.15 -7.84
N PHE A 149 -13.11 11.72 -6.88
CA PHE A 149 -13.68 12.35 -5.69
C PHE A 149 -12.75 13.42 -5.13
N ASP A 150 -13.33 14.41 -4.43
CA ASP A 150 -12.58 15.40 -3.66
C ASP A 150 -12.95 15.30 -2.19
N VAL A 151 -11.96 15.15 -1.31
CA VAL A 151 -12.17 15.13 0.14
C VAL A 151 -12.01 16.53 0.71
N THR A 152 -13.00 16.95 1.50
CA THR A 152 -13.00 18.17 2.32
C THR A 152 -13.26 17.82 3.79
N GLY A 153 -13.29 18.82 4.67
CA GLY A 153 -13.65 18.59 6.07
C GLY A 153 -15.01 17.93 6.28
N LYS A 154 -15.97 18.16 5.37
CA LYS A 154 -17.31 17.53 5.43
C LYS A 154 -17.24 16.04 5.12
N GLU A 155 -16.60 15.68 4.03
CA GLU A 155 -16.43 14.28 3.62
C GLU A 155 -15.57 13.52 4.65
N MET A 156 -14.57 14.18 5.23
CA MET A 156 -13.78 13.64 6.34
C MET A 156 -14.66 13.35 7.57
N ASP A 157 -15.55 14.26 7.95
CA ASP A 157 -16.49 14.01 9.05
C ASP A 157 -17.37 12.78 8.80
N GLU A 158 -17.85 12.61 7.57
CA GLU A 158 -18.66 11.45 7.18
C GLU A 158 -17.87 10.15 7.28
N MET A 159 -16.66 10.09 6.74
CA MET A 159 -15.80 8.90 6.79
C MET A 159 -15.42 8.53 8.23
N LEU A 160 -15.09 9.51 9.07
CA LEU A 160 -14.73 9.29 10.48
C LEU A 160 -15.90 8.80 11.36
N ASN A 161 -17.13 8.81 10.86
CA ASN A 161 -18.30 8.23 11.53
C ASN A 161 -18.60 6.78 11.11
N LEU A 162 -17.88 6.24 10.14
CA LEU A 162 -18.02 4.83 9.74
C LEU A 162 -17.48 3.90 10.84
N LYS A 163 -18.17 2.79 11.06
CA LYS A 163 -17.73 1.78 12.05
C LYS A 163 -16.40 1.18 11.60
N GLY A 164 -15.40 1.14 12.47
CA GLY A 164 -14.06 0.61 12.15
C GLY A 164 -13.07 1.64 11.63
N VAL A 165 -13.52 2.88 11.36
CA VAL A 165 -12.62 4.00 11.05
C VAL A 165 -12.09 4.61 12.35
N ILE A 166 -10.75 4.65 12.49
CA ILE A 166 -10.06 4.99 13.73
C ILE A 166 -9.26 6.30 13.68
N GLY A 167 -9.07 6.86 12.49
CA GLY A 167 -8.24 8.06 12.35
C GLY A 167 -8.26 8.66 10.97
N LEU A 168 -7.55 9.77 10.84
CA LEU A 168 -7.19 10.42 9.60
C LEU A 168 -6.04 9.63 8.95
N GLY A 169 -6.19 9.27 7.69
CA GLY A 169 -5.17 8.63 6.87
C GLY A 169 -3.98 9.55 6.59
N GLU A 170 -2.96 8.98 6.03
CA GLU A 170 -1.69 9.65 5.84
C GLU A 170 -1.80 11.03 5.17
N VAL A 171 -1.22 12.03 5.82
CA VAL A 171 -1.17 13.39 5.30
C VAL A 171 0.11 13.56 4.49
N MET A 172 -0.01 13.62 3.14
CA MET A 172 1.10 13.70 2.19
C MET A 172 1.40 15.11 1.70
N ASP A 173 0.40 15.99 1.57
CA ASP A 173 0.62 17.35 1.04
C ASP A 173 1.19 18.31 2.10
N PHE A 174 2.51 18.21 2.30
CA PHE A 174 3.25 19.11 3.19
C PHE A 174 3.02 20.58 2.84
N ASN A 175 3.00 20.92 1.56
CA ASN A 175 2.85 22.32 1.14
C ASN A 175 1.49 22.89 1.57
N ALA A 176 0.41 22.11 1.42
CA ALA A 176 -0.91 22.53 1.88
C ALA A 176 -0.95 22.71 3.40
N VAL A 177 -0.32 21.82 4.17
CA VAL A 177 -0.23 21.91 5.63
C VAL A 177 0.59 23.14 6.04
N SER A 178 1.80 23.31 5.49
CA SER A 178 2.74 24.35 5.90
C SER A 178 2.30 25.77 5.54
N HIS A 179 1.52 25.92 4.46
CA HIS A 179 0.95 27.20 4.03
C HIS A 179 -0.46 27.47 4.57
N GLY A 180 -1.01 26.55 5.36
CA GLY A 180 -2.34 26.70 5.95
C GLY A 180 -3.45 26.68 4.91
N GLU A 181 -3.34 25.84 3.88
CA GLU A 181 -4.38 25.71 2.87
C GLU A 181 -5.70 25.27 3.49
N LYS A 182 -6.76 26.02 3.21
CA LYS A 182 -8.04 25.86 3.91
C LYS A 182 -8.58 24.45 3.88
N ARG A 183 -8.54 23.76 2.73
CA ARG A 183 -9.06 22.39 2.58
C ARG A 183 -8.34 21.43 3.54
N MET A 184 -7.02 21.42 3.53
CA MET A 184 -6.22 20.54 4.37
C MET A 184 -6.36 20.87 5.85
N ILE A 185 -6.38 22.17 6.20
CA ILE A 185 -6.63 22.60 7.59
C ILE A 185 -8.01 22.17 8.08
N ASP A 186 -9.06 22.32 7.27
CA ASP A 186 -10.41 21.87 7.62
C ASP A 186 -10.46 20.34 7.85
N ILE A 187 -9.77 19.55 7.02
CA ILE A 187 -9.64 18.09 7.16
C ILE A 187 -8.97 17.72 8.50
N ILE A 188 -7.79 18.30 8.76
CA ILE A 188 -7.01 18.02 9.99
C ILE A 188 -7.79 18.49 11.22
N GLN A 189 -8.43 19.66 11.16
CA GLN A 189 -9.23 20.19 12.27
C GLN A 189 -10.43 19.29 12.58
N THR A 190 -11.08 18.73 11.55
CA THR A 190 -12.19 17.78 11.70
C THR A 190 -11.74 16.54 12.47
N ALA A 191 -10.63 15.93 12.08
CA ALA A 191 -10.08 14.77 12.76
C ALA A 191 -9.62 15.12 14.20
N THR A 192 -8.96 16.25 14.39
CA THR A 192 -8.53 16.73 15.71
C THR A 192 -9.71 16.93 16.66
N ASN A 193 -10.80 17.54 16.20
CA ASN A 193 -12.00 17.78 17.01
C ASN A 193 -12.65 16.46 17.47
N LYS A 194 -12.53 15.39 16.71
CA LYS A 194 -13.01 14.05 17.09
C LYS A 194 -12.03 13.30 18.02
N GLY A 195 -10.81 13.80 18.21
CA GLY A 195 -9.78 13.17 19.05
C GLY A 195 -9.27 11.84 18.51
N VAL A 196 -9.40 11.61 17.19
CA VAL A 196 -8.93 10.40 16.52
C VAL A 196 -7.42 10.45 16.23
N LEU A 197 -6.88 9.35 15.72
CA LEU A 197 -5.48 9.29 15.27
C LEU A 197 -5.28 10.17 14.03
N LEU A 198 -4.08 10.74 13.87
CA LEU A 198 -3.65 11.44 12.65
C LEU A 198 -2.38 10.76 12.14
N ASP A 199 -2.48 10.11 11.00
CA ASP A 199 -1.34 9.44 10.38
C ASP A 199 -0.59 10.38 9.43
N GLY A 200 0.71 10.15 9.23
CA GLY A 200 1.57 11.02 8.47
C GLY A 200 2.46 10.30 7.47
N HIS A 201 2.69 10.99 6.37
CA HIS A 201 3.67 10.67 5.35
C HIS A 201 4.69 11.82 5.27
N VAL A 202 5.69 11.77 6.12
CA VAL A 202 6.57 12.92 6.40
C VAL A 202 7.69 13.07 5.37
N ALA A 203 8.03 11.99 4.67
CA ALA A 203 9.06 11.93 3.64
C ALA A 203 10.42 12.54 4.10
N ALA A 204 10.97 13.48 3.34
CA ALA A 204 12.28 14.08 3.60
C ALA A 204 12.24 15.31 4.53
N LEU A 205 11.11 15.60 5.19
CA LEU A 205 10.98 16.76 6.06
C LEU A 205 11.86 16.64 7.29
N THR A 206 12.55 17.71 7.64
CA THR A 206 13.41 17.83 8.81
C THR A 206 13.27 19.22 9.46
N GLY A 207 13.82 19.40 10.64
CA GLY A 207 13.90 20.69 11.30
C GLY A 207 12.53 21.34 11.51
N LYS A 208 12.38 22.58 11.03
CA LYS A 208 11.16 23.36 11.22
C LYS A 208 9.97 22.76 10.49
N ASP A 209 10.17 22.21 9.31
CA ASP A 209 9.10 21.64 8.49
C ASP A 209 8.49 20.40 9.14
N LEU A 210 9.33 19.53 9.72
CA LEU A 210 8.88 18.41 10.53
C LEU A 210 8.10 18.86 11.78
N GLN A 211 8.56 19.95 12.43
CA GLN A 211 7.87 20.52 13.58
C GLN A 211 6.50 21.10 13.22
N ILE A 212 6.32 21.64 12.02
CA ILE A 212 5.01 22.10 11.54
C ILE A 212 4.03 20.92 11.49
N PHE A 213 4.40 19.80 10.88
CA PHE A 213 3.56 18.58 10.86
C PHE A 213 3.16 18.17 12.29
N ARG A 214 4.15 18.06 13.17
CA ARG A 214 3.89 17.69 14.56
C ARG A 214 2.97 18.66 15.29
N ALA A 215 3.12 19.95 15.05
CA ALA A 215 2.29 20.99 15.66
C ALA A 215 0.84 20.97 15.16
N MET A 216 0.61 20.46 13.93
CA MET A 216 -0.74 20.25 13.38
C MET A 216 -1.41 18.96 13.90
N GLY A 217 -0.72 18.19 14.76
CA GLY A 217 -1.27 17.00 15.39
C GLY A 217 -0.88 15.69 14.71
N ILE A 218 -0.20 15.73 13.57
CA ILE A 218 0.31 14.54 12.88
C ILE A 218 1.46 13.97 13.71
N ASP A 219 1.36 12.72 14.17
CA ASP A 219 2.25 12.15 15.17
C ASP A 219 2.85 10.78 14.80
N SER A 220 2.82 10.44 13.52
CA SER A 220 3.48 9.26 12.97
C SER A 220 4.15 9.54 11.62
N ASP A 221 5.11 8.70 11.25
CA ASP A 221 5.73 8.60 9.94
C ASP A 221 6.07 7.16 9.62
N HIS A 222 5.93 6.76 8.34
CA HIS A 222 6.33 5.44 7.84
C HIS A 222 7.41 5.52 6.73
N THR A 223 7.86 6.73 6.38
CA THR A 223 8.68 6.98 5.18
C THR A 223 10.17 7.13 5.45
N LEU A 224 10.58 7.06 6.71
CA LEU A 224 11.98 7.25 7.08
C LEU A 224 12.89 6.11 6.60
N GLY A 225 14.15 6.44 6.34
CA GLY A 225 15.16 5.46 5.92
C GLY A 225 16.53 5.61 6.58
N THR A 226 16.70 6.57 7.51
CA THR A 226 18.00 6.81 8.17
C THR A 226 17.89 6.86 9.69
N ALA A 227 19.01 6.56 10.37
CA ALA A 227 19.09 6.61 11.83
C ALA A 227 18.92 8.05 12.36
N GLU A 228 19.44 9.05 11.65
CA GLU A 228 19.32 10.46 12.05
C GLU A 228 17.85 10.88 12.04
N LYS A 229 17.12 10.49 11.00
CA LYS A 229 15.69 10.78 10.88
C LYS A 229 14.89 10.13 12.00
N LEU A 230 15.18 8.86 12.33
CA LEU A 230 14.58 8.16 13.47
C LEU A 230 14.75 8.95 14.78
N LEU A 231 15.97 9.42 15.06
CA LEU A 231 16.25 10.17 16.29
C LEU A 231 15.57 11.54 16.31
N GLU A 232 15.52 12.22 15.17
CA GLU A 232 14.84 13.52 15.04
C GLU A 232 13.34 13.36 15.31
N GLU A 233 12.67 12.44 14.63
CA GLU A 233 11.24 12.20 14.81
C GLU A 233 10.88 11.76 16.21
N GLN A 234 11.64 10.85 16.81
CA GLN A 234 11.45 10.44 18.19
C GLN A 234 11.60 11.62 19.16
N SER A 235 12.57 12.51 18.91
CA SER A 235 12.77 13.71 19.76
C SER A 235 11.58 14.66 19.75
N LEU A 236 10.79 14.65 18.68
CA LEU A 236 9.57 15.43 18.49
C LEU A 236 8.30 14.67 18.89
N GLY A 237 8.44 13.41 19.32
CA GLY A 237 7.33 12.60 19.81
C GLY A 237 6.52 11.90 18.71
N PHE A 238 7.09 11.69 17.52
CA PHE A 238 6.48 10.83 16.50
C PHE A 238 6.53 9.37 16.91
N THR A 239 5.55 8.61 16.45
CA THR A 239 5.64 7.17 16.33
C THR A 239 6.22 6.85 14.97
N VAL A 240 7.32 6.11 14.95
CA VAL A 240 8.04 5.80 13.73
C VAL A 240 7.67 4.39 13.28
N GLN A 241 7.08 4.29 12.09
CA GLN A 241 6.60 3.05 11.49
C GLN A 241 7.54 2.70 10.32
N ILE A 242 8.35 1.66 10.46
CA ILE A 242 9.45 1.37 9.53
C ILE A 242 9.03 0.27 8.55
N GLN A 243 8.97 0.61 7.27
CA GLN A 243 8.69 -0.32 6.18
C GLN A 243 9.86 -1.30 5.97
N GLU A 244 9.55 -2.51 5.47
CA GLU A 244 10.57 -3.52 5.12
C GLU A 244 11.64 -2.94 4.16
N GLY A 245 11.24 -2.27 3.11
CA GLY A 245 12.14 -1.68 2.10
C GLY A 245 13.06 -0.56 2.63
N ARG A 246 12.80 -0.03 3.82
CA ARG A 246 13.63 0.99 4.49
C ARG A 246 14.61 0.39 5.48
N LEU A 247 14.41 -0.86 5.89
CA LEU A 247 15.30 -1.52 6.84
C LEU A 247 16.73 -1.64 6.28
N ASN A 248 17.70 -1.22 7.07
CA ASN A 248 19.12 -1.37 6.80
C ASN A 248 19.90 -1.54 8.12
N LYS A 249 21.15 -1.98 8.04
CA LYS A 249 21.96 -2.30 9.24
C LYS A 249 22.15 -1.11 10.19
N GLU A 250 22.29 0.08 9.66
CA GLU A 250 22.51 1.30 10.44
C GLU A 250 21.24 1.70 11.20
N LEU A 251 20.09 1.70 10.51
CA LEU A 251 18.79 1.96 11.10
C LEU A 251 18.46 0.90 12.17
N VAL A 252 18.65 -0.39 11.88
CA VAL A 252 18.42 -1.48 12.83
C VAL A 252 19.31 -1.36 14.07
N LYS A 253 20.57 -0.92 13.92
CA LYS A 253 21.43 -0.61 15.07
C LYS A 253 20.82 0.50 15.93
N ALA A 254 20.37 1.59 15.31
CA ALA A 254 19.71 2.67 16.04
C ALA A 254 18.42 2.20 16.75
N MET A 255 17.61 1.33 16.11
CA MET A 255 16.43 0.72 16.73
C MET A 255 16.77 -0.12 17.95
N ASN A 256 17.87 -0.90 17.92
CA ASN A 256 18.35 -1.67 19.08
C ASN A 256 18.77 -0.77 20.24
N GLU A 257 19.39 0.36 19.95
CA GLU A 257 19.97 1.31 20.91
C GLU A 257 18.96 2.39 21.38
N ALA A 258 17.77 2.45 20.75
CA ALA A 258 16.74 3.44 21.04
C ALA A 258 16.32 3.37 22.51
N LYS A 259 16.39 4.54 23.22
CA LYS A 259 15.93 4.66 24.60
C LYS A 259 14.41 4.67 24.72
N VAL A 260 13.71 5.17 23.68
CA VAL A 260 12.25 5.24 23.56
C VAL A 260 11.83 4.23 22.48
N SER A 261 11.80 2.95 22.83
CA SER A 261 11.52 1.88 21.88
C SER A 261 10.03 1.59 21.70
N ASP A 262 9.17 2.09 22.54
CA ASP A 262 7.71 1.94 22.50
C ASP A 262 7.02 2.77 21.40
N ARG A 263 7.76 3.70 20.78
CA ARG A 263 7.32 4.48 19.61
C ARG A 263 7.98 4.04 18.30
N ILE A 264 8.47 2.81 18.23
CA ILE A 264 8.97 2.21 17.00
C ILE A 264 8.04 1.05 16.62
N CYS A 265 7.48 1.09 15.43
CA CYS A 265 6.75 -0.01 14.83
C CYS A 265 7.49 -0.47 13.57
N ILE A 266 7.27 -1.70 13.13
CA ILE A 266 7.57 -2.18 11.79
C ILE A 266 6.26 -2.47 11.09
N VAL A 267 6.15 -2.11 9.82
CA VAL A 267 4.92 -2.13 9.03
C VAL A 267 5.21 -2.62 7.61
N THR A 268 4.18 -2.94 6.87
CA THR A 268 4.35 -3.39 5.48
C THR A 268 4.24 -2.23 4.48
N ASP A 269 3.32 -1.29 4.67
CA ASP A 269 2.97 -0.28 3.68
C ASP A 269 2.43 -0.92 2.39
N ASP A 270 2.89 -0.54 1.21
CA ASP A 270 2.53 -1.13 -0.08
C ASP A 270 3.16 -2.51 -0.29
N VAL A 271 2.35 -3.55 -0.42
CA VAL A 271 2.83 -4.92 -0.70
C VAL A 271 2.15 -5.52 -1.91
N PRO A 272 2.85 -5.61 -3.05
CA PRO A 272 2.30 -6.27 -4.24
C PRO A 272 2.15 -7.78 -4.04
N LEU A 273 1.13 -8.37 -4.67
CA LEU A 273 0.80 -9.79 -4.51
C LEU A 273 1.97 -10.76 -4.68
N PRO A 274 2.85 -10.66 -5.70
CA PRO A 274 3.96 -11.60 -5.83
C PRO A 274 4.86 -11.63 -4.59
N ARG A 275 5.20 -10.47 -4.05
CA ARG A 275 6.02 -10.37 -2.83
C ARG A 275 5.29 -10.95 -1.61
N LEU A 276 3.97 -10.73 -1.52
CA LEU A 276 3.14 -11.23 -0.42
C LEU A 276 3.07 -12.76 -0.42
N ILE A 277 2.97 -13.39 -1.60
CA ILE A 277 2.96 -14.85 -1.75
C ILE A 277 4.34 -15.46 -1.53
N GLU A 278 5.40 -14.86 -2.08
CA GLU A 278 6.74 -15.42 -2.06
C GLU A 278 7.42 -15.29 -0.70
N HIS A 279 7.10 -14.24 0.06
CA HIS A 279 7.79 -13.93 1.31
C HIS A 279 6.86 -13.88 2.53
N GLY A 280 5.60 -13.57 2.35
CA GLY A 280 4.63 -13.39 3.43
C GLY A 280 4.37 -11.92 3.77
N HIS A 281 3.68 -11.70 4.88
CA HIS A 281 3.25 -10.40 5.38
C HIS A 281 4.17 -9.90 6.51
N MET A 282 3.63 -9.57 7.70
CA MET A 282 4.41 -9.07 8.86
C MET A 282 5.48 -10.05 9.33
N ASN A 283 5.28 -11.36 9.19
CA ASN A 283 6.31 -12.36 9.50
C ASN A 283 7.63 -12.10 8.75
N TYR A 284 7.53 -11.71 7.47
CA TYR A 284 8.70 -11.40 6.66
C TYR A 284 9.37 -10.07 7.07
N VAL A 285 8.61 -9.05 7.42
CA VAL A 285 9.18 -7.79 7.92
C VAL A 285 9.97 -8.03 9.21
N VAL A 286 9.43 -8.86 10.12
CA VAL A 286 10.10 -9.28 11.35
C VAL A 286 11.39 -10.05 11.03
N GLU A 287 11.31 -11.03 10.13
CA GLU A 287 12.46 -11.82 9.67
C GLU A 287 13.57 -10.92 9.11
N ARG A 288 13.24 -10.01 8.19
CA ARG A 288 14.20 -9.07 7.60
C ARG A 288 14.86 -8.17 8.65
N ALA A 289 14.10 -7.66 9.60
CA ALA A 289 14.66 -6.85 10.68
C ALA A 289 15.67 -7.64 11.53
N ILE A 290 15.36 -8.91 11.84
CA ILE A 290 16.25 -9.80 12.61
C ILE A 290 17.50 -10.18 11.81
N GLU A 291 17.37 -10.49 10.53
CA GLU A 291 18.53 -10.75 9.64
C GLU A 291 19.50 -9.57 9.57
N LEU A 292 19.00 -8.35 9.65
CA LEU A 292 19.79 -7.12 9.70
C LEU A 292 20.38 -6.83 11.09
N GLY A 293 20.04 -7.65 12.10
CA GLY A 293 20.63 -7.61 13.44
C GLY A 293 19.71 -7.05 14.54
N LEU A 294 18.41 -6.90 14.29
CA LEU A 294 17.46 -6.54 15.35
C LEU A 294 17.32 -7.70 16.34
N ASN A 295 17.26 -7.38 17.64
CA ASN A 295 16.96 -8.38 18.65
C ASN A 295 15.60 -9.04 18.39
N PRO A 296 15.48 -10.37 18.35
CA PRO A 296 14.23 -11.05 17.98
C PRO A 296 13.03 -10.66 18.82
N VAL A 297 13.18 -10.53 20.14
CA VAL A 297 12.06 -10.14 21.03
C VAL A 297 11.66 -8.70 20.80
N LYS A 298 12.63 -7.80 20.53
CA LYS A 298 12.31 -6.41 20.14
C LYS A 298 11.60 -6.35 18.78
N ALA A 299 12.00 -7.18 17.80
CA ALA A 299 11.34 -7.24 16.51
C ALA A 299 9.85 -7.64 16.66
N ILE A 300 9.58 -8.67 17.47
CA ILE A 300 8.20 -9.08 17.81
C ILE A 300 7.47 -7.94 18.52
N ARG A 301 8.09 -7.28 19.50
CA ARG A 301 7.52 -6.13 20.19
C ARG A 301 7.10 -5.02 19.23
N PHE A 302 7.95 -4.69 18.25
CA PHE A 302 7.70 -3.63 17.27
C PHE A 302 6.59 -4.00 16.27
N ALA A 303 6.37 -5.30 16.05
CA ALA A 303 5.33 -5.85 15.20
C ALA A 303 4.04 -6.21 15.97
N THR A 304 3.94 -5.94 17.27
CA THR A 304 2.80 -6.33 18.10
C THR A 304 2.36 -5.21 19.03
N ILE A 305 2.82 -5.17 20.29
CA ILE A 305 2.35 -4.23 21.31
C ILE A 305 2.59 -2.76 20.94
N ASN A 306 3.65 -2.44 20.20
CA ASN A 306 3.91 -1.07 19.77
C ASN A 306 2.88 -0.61 18.72
N GLY A 307 2.56 -1.46 17.74
CA GLY A 307 1.47 -1.23 16.80
C GLY A 307 0.13 -1.08 17.51
N ALA A 308 -0.18 -1.97 18.46
CA ALA A 308 -1.38 -1.86 19.28
C ALA A 308 -1.44 -0.52 20.04
N THR A 309 -0.33 -0.09 20.64
CA THR A 309 -0.23 1.18 21.36
C THR A 309 -0.45 2.36 20.41
N ARG A 310 0.17 2.34 19.22
CA ARG A 310 -0.04 3.35 18.17
C ARG A 310 -1.52 3.48 17.80
N LEU A 311 -2.19 2.34 17.64
CA LEU A 311 -3.61 2.28 17.25
C LEU A 311 -4.57 2.49 18.43
N ARG A 312 -4.06 2.71 19.67
CA ARG A 312 -4.83 2.82 20.92
C ARG A 312 -5.65 1.56 21.25
N LEU A 313 -5.17 0.40 20.84
CA LEU A 313 -5.77 -0.91 21.08
C LEU A 313 -5.15 -1.52 22.34
N TYR A 314 -5.63 -1.13 23.52
CA TYR A 314 -4.97 -1.44 24.80
C TYR A 314 -5.19 -2.88 25.31
N HIS A 315 -5.96 -3.70 24.60
CA HIS A 315 -6.26 -5.07 24.99
C HIS A 315 -5.76 -6.12 23.99
N THR A 316 -4.78 -5.78 23.17
CA THR A 316 -4.18 -6.70 22.18
C THR A 316 -2.67 -6.50 22.08
N GLY A 317 -1.99 -7.31 21.28
CA GLY A 317 -0.55 -7.18 20.98
C GLY A 317 0.41 -7.70 22.05
N ALA A 318 -0.10 -8.34 23.12
CA ALA A 318 0.75 -8.97 24.15
C ALA A 318 0.05 -10.18 24.76
N ILE A 319 0.82 -11.21 25.11
CA ILE A 319 0.32 -12.35 25.89
C ILE A 319 0.29 -11.93 27.37
N ALA A 320 -0.88 -11.48 27.82
CA ALA A 320 -1.11 -11.02 29.19
C ALA A 320 -2.57 -11.24 29.61
N PRO A 321 -2.84 -11.52 30.89
CA PRO A 321 -4.21 -11.70 31.38
C PRO A 321 -5.11 -10.49 31.05
N GLY A 322 -6.30 -10.76 30.51
CA GLY A 322 -7.28 -9.76 30.09
C GLY A 322 -7.15 -9.29 28.64
N ASN A 323 -6.03 -9.58 27.99
CA ASN A 323 -5.86 -9.28 26.56
C ASN A 323 -6.62 -10.28 25.69
N ASP A 324 -6.89 -9.86 24.44
CA ASP A 324 -7.40 -10.74 23.41
C ASP A 324 -6.43 -11.91 23.19
N ALA A 325 -6.98 -13.10 23.05
CA ALA A 325 -6.18 -14.29 22.82
C ALA A 325 -5.83 -14.42 21.33
N ASP A 326 -5.04 -13.44 20.85
CA ASP A 326 -4.44 -13.40 19.53
C ASP A 326 -2.99 -13.88 19.67
N ILE A 327 -2.75 -15.15 19.38
CA ILE A 327 -1.50 -15.84 19.67
C ILE A 327 -1.09 -16.67 18.46
N GLN A 328 0.21 -16.72 18.17
CA GLN A 328 0.76 -17.62 17.19
C GLN A 328 1.86 -18.51 17.80
N LEU A 329 1.94 -19.75 17.34
CA LEU A 329 3.00 -20.68 17.70
C LEU A 329 3.97 -20.80 16.56
N VAL A 330 5.25 -20.47 16.84
CA VAL A 330 6.35 -20.48 15.87
C VAL A 330 7.51 -21.34 16.38
N GLU A 331 8.24 -22.00 15.51
CA GLU A 331 9.37 -22.84 15.88
C GLU A 331 10.64 -22.02 16.16
N ASP A 332 10.90 -21.00 15.34
CA ASP A 332 12.08 -20.12 15.46
C ASP A 332 11.66 -18.65 15.40
N LEU A 333 12.08 -17.86 16.37
CA LEU A 333 11.83 -16.42 16.40
C LEU A 333 12.53 -15.67 15.28
N ARG A 334 13.60 -16.23 14.68
CA ARG A 334 14.33 -15.62 13.56
C ARG A 334 13.58 -15.76 12.24
N HIS A 335 12.75 -16.79 12.14
CA HIS A 335 11.90 -17.11 10.99
C HIS A 335 10.47 -17.36 11.49
N PRO A 336 9.75 -16.32 11.91
CA PRO A 336 8.48 -16.47 12.63
C PRO A 336 7.34 -16.85 11.70
N LYS A 337 7.46 -17.99 11.04
CA LYS A 337 6.37 -18.61 10.29
C LYS A 337 5.44 -19.37 11.24
N PRO A 338 4.16 -19.00 11.34
CA PRO A 338 3.27 -19.65 12.29
C PRO A 338 2.87 -21.06 11.83
N GLU A 339 2.87 -22.02 12.76
CA GLU A 339 2.24 -23.32 12.57
C GLU A 339 0.80 -23.33 13.08
N VAL A 340 0.52 -22.54 14.10
CA VAL A 340 -0.81 -22.34 14.68
C VAL A 340 -1.04 -20.84 14.83
N VAL A 341 -2.21 -20.37 14.39
CA VAL A 341 -2.70 -19.02 14.67
C VAL A 341 -4.02 -19.11 15.41
N ILE A 342 -4.06 -18.43 16.53
CA ILE A 342 -5.23 -18.29 17.39
C ILE A 342 -5.67 -16.85 17.32
N LYS A 343 -6.95 -16.63 17.01
CA LYS A 343 -7.59 -15.33 16.94
C LYS A 343 -8.85 -15.32 17.81
N ASP A 344 -8.93 -14.36 18.74
CA ASP A 344 -10.02 -14.29 19.72
C ASP A 344 -10.26 -15.63 20.44
N GLY A 345 -9.17 -16.34 20.77
CA GLY A 345 -9.19 -17.62 21.46
C GLY A 345 -9.57 -18.83 20.60
N ASN A 346 -9.84 -18.65 19.32
CA ASN A 346 -10.15 -19.73 18.38
C ASN A 346 -8.94 -20.03 17.49
N ILE A 347 -8.67 -21.33 17.26
CA ILE A 347 -7.67 -21.73 16.27
C ILE A 347 -8.24 -21.39 14.88
N VAL A 348 -7.64 -20.42 14.20
CA VAL A 348 -8.07 -20.01 12.86
C VAL A 348 -7.23 -20.66 11.77
N TYR A 349 -5.96 -20.98 12.06
CA TYR A 349 -5.03 -21.60 11.11
C TYR A 349 -4.14 -22.62 11.84
N GLU A 350 -3.97 -23.79 11.28
CA GLU A 350 -3.15 -24.88 11.82
C GLU A 350 -2.86 -25.90 10.71
N ASP A 351 -1.64 -26.46 10.68
CA ASP A 351 -1.21 -27.44 9.68
C ASP A 351 -1.40 -26.97 8.22
N ASN A 352 -1.08 -25.71 7.95
CA ASN A 352 -1.26 -25.04 6.64
C ASN A 352 -2.71 -25.06 6.13
N LYS A 353 -3.69 -25.04 7.05
CA LYS A 353 -5.13 -25.03 6.72
C LYS A 353 -5.90 -24.10 7.63
N PHE A 354 -6.85 -23.39 7.06
CA PHE A 354 -7.84 -22.66 7.85
C PHE A 354 -8.77 -23.63 8.59
N LYS A 355 -9.06 -23.33 9.84
CA LYS A 355 -9.98 -24.08 10.71
C LYS A 355 -11.31 -23.35 10.90
N VAL A 356 -11.42 -22.16 10.32
CA VAL A 356 -12.62 -21.33 10.28
C VAL A 356 -12.95 -21.02 8.82
N GLU A 357 -14.19 -20.75 8.53
CA GLU A 357 -14.61 -20.24 7.23
C GLU A 357 -14.28 -18.74 7.16
N ILE A 358 -13.62 -18.33 6.08
CA ILE A 358 -13.45 -16.92 5.75
C ILE A 358 -14.59 -16.56 4.79
N PRO A 359 -15.46 -15.60 5.15
CA PRO A 359 -16.62 -15.26 4.32
C PRO A 359 -16.19 -14.82 2.92
N ALA A 360 -16.80 -15.40 1.89
CA ALA A 360 -16.57 -14.97 0.53
C ALA A 360 -17.08 -13.55 0.32
N TYR A 361 -16.30 -12.70 -0.33
CA TYR A 361 -16.70 -11.36 -0.68
C TYR A 361 -17.22 -11.32 -2.12
N ILE A 362 -18.43 -10.81 -2.29
CA ILE A 362 -19.03 -10.58 -3.61
C ILE A 362 -18.94 -9.09 -3.90
N ILE A 363 -18.21 -8.71 -4.95
CA ILE A 363 -18.06 -7.31 -5.33
C ILE A 363 -19.43 -6.71 -5.68
N PRO A 364 -19.89 -5.67 -4.96
CA PRO A 364 -21.13 -4.97 -5.29
C PRO A 364 -21.13 -4.42 -6.71
N GLU A 365 -22.25 -4.53 -7.42
CA GLU A 365 -22.36 -4.07 -8.81
C GLU A 365 -22.04 -2.58 -8.99
N ASP A 366 -22.31 -1.80 -7.99
CA ASP A 366 -22.07 -0.36 -7.99
C ASP A 366 -20.62 0.05 -7.69
N LEU A 367 -19.74 -0.92 -7.42
CA LEU A 367 -18.27 -0.76 -7.41
C LEU A 367 -17.61 -1.20 -8.72
N LYS A 368 -18.39 -1.73 -9.66
CA LYS A 368 -17.93 -2.08 -11.00
C LYS A 368 -18.16 -0.92 -11.98
N GLY A 369 -17.56 -1.00 -13.16
CA GLY A 369 -17.82 -0.03 -14.24
C GLY A 369 -17.27 1.38 -13.98
N SER A 370 -16.17 1.50 -13.27
CA SER A 370 -15.54 2.77 -12.92
C SER A 370 -14.61 3.35 -14.01
N VAL A 371 -14.47 2.69 -15.17
CA VAL A 371 -13.60 3.11 -16.28
C VAL A 371 -14.42 3.75 -17.40
N ASN A 372 -14.69 5.03 -17.28
CA ASN A 372 -15.51 5.81 -18.24
C ASN A 372 -14.61 6.46 -19.32
N VAL A 373 -13.85 5.66 -20.03
CA VAL A 373 -12.99 6.10 -21.16
C VAL A 373 -13.67 5.67 -22.46
N LYS A 374 -13.70 6.56 -23.45
CA LYS A 374 -14.12 6.18 -24.81
C LYS A 374 -13.10 5.24 -25.44
N THR A 375 -13.55 4.45 -26.42
CA THR A 375 -12.64 3.70 -27.29
C THR A 375 -11.55 4.62 -27.84
N VAL A 376 -10.30 4.27 -27.60
CA VAL A 376 -9.13 5.04 -28.06
C VAL A 376 -8.71 4.57 -29.46
N ILE A 377 -8.11 5.47 -30.21
CA ILE A 377 -7.60 5.24 -31.56
C ILE A 377 -6.12 5.62 -31.65
N THR A 378 -5.45 5.27 -32.73
CA THR A 378 -4.00 5.54 -32.90
C THR A 378 -3.68 7.03 -32.80
N ASP A 379 -4.57 7.90 -33.27
CA ASP A 379 -4.36 9.36 -33.22
C ASP A 379 -4.29 9.90 -31.79
N ASP A 380 -4.92 9.25 -30.82
CA ASP A 380 -4.86 9.64 -29.40
C ASP A 380 -3.44 9.47 -28.80
N PHE A 381 -2.56 8.70 -29.45
CA PHE A 381 -1.19 8.46 -29.01
C PHE A 381 -0.14 9.26 -29.80
N LYS A 382 -0.56 10.03 -30.82
CA LYS A 382 0.36 10.84 -31.62
C LYS A 382 0.72 12.14 -30.95
N ILE A 383 2.01 12.39 -30.75
CA ILE A 383 2.53 13.68 -30.32
C ILE A 383 2.76 14.51 -31.59
N THR A 384 1.98 15.58 -31.75
CA THR A 384 2.07 16.43 -32.94
C THR A 384 2.46 17.87 -32.58
N VAL A 385 3.15 18.54 -33.50
CA VAL A 385 3.53 19.94 -33.39
C VAL A 385 3.13 20.70 -34.65
N PRO A 386 2.70 21.98 -34.56
CA PRO A 386 2.44 22.79 -35.72
C PRO A 386 3.75 23.09 -36.45
N VAL A 387 3.72 23.05 -37.79
CA VAL A 387 4.88 23.34 -38.66
C VAL A 387 4.49 24.28 -39.79
N SER A 388 5.50 24.90 -40.38
CA SER A 388 5.35 25.84 -41.50
C SER A 388 4.85 25.13 -42.77
N LYS A 389 4.16 25.86 -43.61
CA LYS A 389 3.76 25.35 -44.94
C LYS A 389 5.00 24.97 -45.78
N GLY A 390 5.01 23.70 -46.24
CA GLY A 390 6.16 23.20 -47.03
C GLY A 390 7.26 22.60 -46.16
N PHE A 391 6.96 22.28 -44.93
CA PHE A 391 7.86 21.57 -43.99
C PHE A 391 8.48 20.31 -44.64
N LYS A 392 9.79 20.13 -44.46
CA LYS A 392 10.56 19.02 -45.05
C LYS A 392 11.25 18.12 -44.00
N GLY A 393 10.83 18.21 -42.74
CA GLY A 393 11.45 17.55 -41.62
C GLY A 393 12.17 18.54 -40.69
N GLY A 394 12.57 18.06 -39.54
CA GLY A 394 13.21 18.88 -38.53
C GLY A 394 13.50 18.12 -37.25
N THR A 395 13.82 18.87 -36.21
CA THR A 395 14.00 18.32 -34.86
C THR A 395 13.12 19.05 -33.82
N ALA A 396 12.81 18.38 -32.74
CA ALA A 396 12.15 18.95 -31.59
C ALA A 396 12.96 18.68 -30.32
N ILE A 397 12.97 19.64 -29.40
CA ILE A 397 13.43 19.40 -28.03
C ILE A 397 12.21 19.04 -27.19
N ILE A 398 12.24 17.86 -26.59
CA ILE A 398 11.16 17.34 -25.72
C ILE A 398 11.63 17.23 -24.28
N ASN A 399 10.69 17.40 -23.34
CA ASN A 399 10.87 17.06 -21.94
C ASN A 399 10.57 15.58 -21.74
N THR A 400 11.46 14.85 -21.07
CA THR A 400 11.30 13.44 -20.76
C THR A 400 11.42 13.20 -19.26
N MET A 401 10.75 12.15 -18.78
CA MET A 401 10.87 11.65 -17.41
C MET A 401 11.94 10.56 -17.39
N LYS A 402 12.99 10.75 -16.61
CA LYS A 402 14.02 9.73 -16.39
C LYS A 402 13.98 9.28 -14.94
N GLN A 403 13.80 7.98 -14.72
CA GLN A 403 13.86 7.42 -13.36
C GLN A 403 15.27 7.59 -12.78
N ASP A 404 15.35 7.90 -11.49
CA ASP A 404 16.62 8.05 -10.77
C ASP A 404 17.01 6.73 -10.08
N GLY A 405 17.75 5.90 -10.79
CA GLY A 405 18.14 4.56 -10.32
C GLY A 405 16.95 3.63 -10.15
N SER A 406 16.87 2.92 -9.02
CA SER A 406 15.73 2.08 -8.62
C SER A 406 14.67 2.85 -7.79
N SER A 407 14.86 4.17 -7.62
CA SER A 407 13.98 5.03 -6.84
C SER A 407 12.64 5.29 -7.56
N ILE A 408 11.61 5.64 -6.78
CA ILE A 408 10.34 6.18 -7.29
C ILE A 408 10.49 7.61 -7.85
N TYR A 409 11.63 8.26 -7.57
CA TYR A 409 11.90 9.62 -8.04
C TYR A 409 12.29 9.64 -9.51
N THR A 410 11.96 10.74 -10.16
CA THR A 410 12.27 10.98 -11.58
C THR A 410 13.02 12.28 -11.73
N LYS A 411 13.78 12.40 -12.82
CA LYS A 411 14.47 13.64 -13.21
C LYS A 411 13.92 14.15 -14.54
N LEU A 412 13.82 15.46 -14.65
CA LEU A 412 13.50 16.13 -15.91
C LEU A 412 14.74 16.14 -16.81
N VAL A 413 14.64 15.49 -17.97
CA VAL A 413 15.72 15.47 -18.98
C VAL A 413 15.18 15.97 -20.32
N LYS A 414 15.96 16.78 -21.02
CA LYS A 414 15.62 17.23 -22.39
C LYS A 414 16.29 16.32 -23.42
N LYS A 415 15.53 15.96 -24.44
CA LYS A 415 16.02 15.15 -25.58
C LYS A 415 15.70 15.85 -26.88
N GLU A 416 16.61 15.71 -27.83
CA GLU A 416 16.38 16.10 -29.22
C GLU A 416 15.88 14.85 -29.99
N VAL A 417 14.77 15.01 -30.70
CA VAL A 417 14.10 13.95 -31.47
C VAL A 417 13.74 14.50 -32.85
N ASN A 418 13.56 13.61 -33.82
CA ASN A 418 13.12 14.01 -35.14
C ASN A 418 11.65 14.37 -35.17
N ILE A 419 11.26 15.23 -36.10
CA ILE A 419 9.88 15.46 -36.50
C ILE A 419 9.75 15.26 -38.01
N PHE A 420 8.65 14.66 -38.43
CA PHE A 420 8.38 14.37 -39.84
C PHE A 420 6.97 14.83 -40.23
N GLU A 421 6.77 15.03 -41.53
CA GLU A 421 5.52 15.61 -42.06
C GLU A 421 4.33 14.66 -41.84
N GLU A 422 3.26 15.22 -41.35
CA GLU A 422 1.92 14.66 -41.34
C GLU A 422 0.98 15.69 -42.01
N HIS A 423 -0.25 15.31 -42.32
CA HIS A 423 -1.22 16.17 -43.01
C HIS A 423 -1.68 17.38 -42.16
N ASP A 424 -2.12 18.44 -42.83
CA ASP A 424 -2.76 19.64 -42.26
C ASP A 424 -1.85 20.57 -41.41
N GLY A 425 -0.57 20.69 -41.77
CA GLY A 425 0.35 21.63 -41.10
C GLY A 425 0.79 21.19 -39.72
N LYS A 426 0.72 19.91 -39.44
CA LYS A 426 1.25 19.27 -38.22
C LYS A 426 2.31 18.25 -38.59
N ALA A 427 3.37 18.18 -37.81
CA ALA A 427 4.38 17.12 -37.88
C ALA A 427 4.29 16.22 -36.66
N VAL A 428 4.57 14.94 -36.86
CA VAL A 428 4.65 13.95 -35.79
C VAL A 428 6.03 13.98 -35.16
N VAL A 429 6.06 13.93 -33.84
CA VAL A 429 7.29 13.79 -33.05
C VAL A 429 7.65 12.31 -32.99
N GLU A 430 8.87 11.96 -33.48
CA GLU A 430 9.39 10.60 -33.35
C GLU A 430 9.73 10.30 -31.89
N THR A 431 9.12 9.29 -31.33
CA THR A 431 9.34 8.92 -29.91
C THR A 431 10.31 7.77 -29.73
N SER A 432 10.58 6.99 -30.79
CA SER A 432 11.60 5.94 -30.76
C SER A 432 13.00 6.55 -30.52
N PRO A 433 13.87 5.94 -29.72
CA PRO A 433 13.72 4.63 -29.07
C PRO A 433 13.09 4.65 -27.67
N TYR A 434 12.57 5.79 -27.22
CA TYR A 434 12.04 5.99 -25.88
C TYR A 434 10.68 5.34 -25.68
N LEU A 435 10.32 5.08 -24.42
CA LEU A 435 9.02 4.55 -24.07
C LEU A 435 7.98 5.69 -24.02
N LYS A 436 6.91 5.55 -24.80
CA LYS A 436 5.76 6.45 -24.75
C LYS A 436 4.87 6.10 -23.56
N MET A 437 4.30 7.13 -22.93
CA MET A 437 3.31 7.02 -21.86
C MET A 437 2.10 7.88 -22.20
N ALA A 438 0.90 7.35 -21.95
CA ALA A 438 -0.36 8.09 -22.07
C ALA A 438 -1.18 7.92 -20.80
N VAL A 439 -1.83 8.98 -20.33
CA VAL A 439 -2.73 8.95 -19.18
C VAL A 439 -4.09 9.47 -19.61
N PHE A 440 -5.10 8.59 -19.62
CA PHE A 440 -6.48 8.90 -19.99
C PHE A 440 -7.33 9.07 -18.73
N ASN A 441 -8.06 10.19 -18.67
CA ASN A 441 -9.01 10.43 -17.60
C ASN A 441 -10.12 9.37 -17.62
N ARG A 442 -10.22 8.57 -16.54
CA ARG A 442 -11.22 7.50 -16.43
C ARG A 442 -12.57 7.94 -15.87
N TYR A 443 -12.69 9.22 -15.49
CA TYR A 443 -13.86 9.79 -14.84
C TYR A 443 -14.82 10.50 -15.80
N GLY A 444 -14.70 10.22 -17.11
CA GLY A 444 -15.64 10.67 -18.13
C GLY A 444 -15.42 12.07 -18.70
N THR A 445 -14.28 12.73 -18.40
CA THR A 445 -13.95 14.03 -19.02
C THR A 445 -13.34 13.89 -20.42
N TYR A 446 -12.93 12.67 -20.79
CA TYR A 446 -12.28 12.33 -22.07
C TYR A 446 -10.98 13.08 -22.35
N LYS A 447 -10.38 13.66 -21.32
CA LYS A 447 -9.04 14.27 -21.41
C LYS A 447 -7.97 13.19 -21.35
N HIS A 448 -6.86 13.45 -21.98
CA HIS A 448 -5.64 12.63 -21.83
C HIS A 448 -4.39 13.49 -22.04
N SER A 449 -3.29 12.99 -21.60
CA SER A 449 -1.98 13.57 -21.83
C SER A 449 -0.97 12.53 -22.26
N LEU A 450 0.07 12.98 -22.94
CA LEU A 450 1.15 12.14 -23.44
C LEU A 450 2.48 12.56 -22.80
N GLY A 451 3.34 11.57 -22.54
CA GLY A 451 4.66 11.76 -21.98
C GLY A 451 5.67 10.78 -22.58
N ILE A 452 6.94 11.04 -22.32
CA ILE A 452 8.04 10.19 -22.78
C ILE A 452 8.93 9.84 -21.59
N ILE A 453 9.23 8.54 -21.48
CA ILE A 453 10.11 8.00 -20.45
C ILE A 453 11.47 7.69 -21.07
N ASP A 454 12.52 8.26 -20.48
CA ASP A 454 13.92 7.97 -20.79
C ASP A 454 14.46 6.94 -19.78
N GLY A 455 14.95 5.80 -20.25
CA GLY A 455 15.47 4.72 -19.41
C GLY A 455 14.99 3.33 -19.78
N MET A 456 13.88 3.24 -20.54
CA MET A 456 13.46 2.03 -21.24
C MET A 456 13.45 2.31 -22.74
N SER A 457 14.20 1.57 -23.52
CA SER A 457 14.35 1.81 -24.95
C SER A 457 14.04 0.54 -25.74
N ASN A 458 13.50 0.73 -26.95
CA ASN A 458 13.19 -0.36 -27.89
C ASN A 458 12.18 -1.40 -27.36
N VAL A 459 11.25 -0.96 -26.52
CA VAL A 459 10.14 -1.82 -26.07
C VAL A 459 9.30 -2.27 -27.26
N GLN A 460 9.01 -3.58 -27.35
CA GLN A 460 8.26 -4.24 -28.41
C GLN A 460 6.87 -4.66 -27.91
N GLY A 461 5.97 -3.69 -27.75
CA GLY A 461 4.62 -3.94 -27.25
C GLY A 461 4.11 -2.80 -26.37
N ALA A 462 3.04 -3.07 -25.62
CA ALA A 462 2.42 -2.11 -24.72
C ALA A 462 1.86 -2.76 -23.45
N ILE A 463 1.80 -1.98 -22.37
CA ILE A 463 1.10 -2.34 -21.13
C ILE A 463 0.12 -1.22 -20.80
N ALA A 464 -1.14 -1.59 -20.50
CA ALA A 464 -2.14 -0.68 -19.98
C ALA A 464 -2.55 -1.09 -18.57
N ILE A 465 -2.79 -0.12 -17.66
CA ILE A 465 -3.09 -0.36 -16.26
C ILE A 465 -4.07 0.70 -15.73
N THR A 466 -5.02 0.28 -14.89
CA THR A 466 -5.89 1.18 -14.13
C THR A 466 -5.49 1.33 -12.66
N TYR A 467 -4.48 0.60 -12.20
CA TYR A 467 -3.88 0.77 -10.89
C TYR A 467 -2.63 1.65 -11.00
N GLY A 468 -2.77 2.94 -10.81
CA GLY A 468 -1.67 3.92 -10.90
C GLY A 468 -1.87 5.07 -9.92
N HIS A 469 -0.96 5.19 -8.97
CA HIS A 469 -1.03 6.14 -7.84
C HIS A 469 -1.08 7.61 -8.28
N ASP A 470 -1.91 8.44 -7.60
CA ASP A 470 -2.97 8.06 -6.66
C ASP A 470 -4.33 8.15 -7.35
N ALA A 471 -4.40 8.89 -8.47
CA ALA A 471 -5.65 9.17 -9.19
C ALA A 471 -6.20 7.99 -10.01
N HIS A 472 -5.42 6.92 -10.17
CA HIS A 472 -5.80 5.68 -10.87
C HIS A 472 -6.38 5.85 -12.27
N ASN A 473 -5.99 6.88 -12.98
CA ASN A 473 -6.36 7.08 -14.38
C ASN A 473 -5.80 5.96 -15.25
N LEU A 474 -6.47 5.64 -16.37
CA LEU A 474 -5.99 4.62 -17.30
C LEU A 474 -4.64 5.06 -17.87
N THR A 475 -3.59 4.36 -17.50
CA THR A 475 -2.22 4.62 -17.94
C THR A 475 -1.77 3.56 -18.94
N VAL A 476 -1.16 3.99 -20.04
CA VAL A 476 -0.71 3.13 -21.12
C VAL A 476 0.75 3.42 -21.41
N TYR A 477 1.58 2.39 -21.44
CA TYR A 477 2.99 2.44 -21.76
C TYR A 477 3.25 1.62 -23.02
N GLY A 478 4.02 2.12 -23.99
CA GLY A 478 4.29 1.33 -25.17
C GLY A 478 5.40 1.89 -26.07
N GLY A 479 5.95 0.99 -26.87
CA GLY A 479 6.94 1.29 -27.90
C GLY A 479 6.32 1.65 -29.26
N ASN A 480 5.04 1.35 -29.48
CA ASN A 480 4.28 1.68 -30.69
C ASN A 480 2.81 1.94 -30.40
N ASP A 481 2.16 2.75 -31.22
CA ASP A 481 0.80 3.24 -31.00
C ASP A 481 -0.25 2.14 -31.23
N GLU A 482 -0.03 1.21 -32.14
CA GLU A 482 -0.96 0.12 -32.46
C GLU A 482 -1.15 -0.82 -31.29
N ASP A 483 -0.09 -1.23 -30.61
CA ASP A 483 -0.15 -2.06 -29.41
C ASP A 483 -0.75 -1.29 -28.23
N MET A 484 -0.46 0.01 -28.11
CA MET A 484 -1.05 0.88 -27.06
C MET A 484 -2.57 1.00 -27.22
N VAL A 485 -3.09 1.12 -28.44
CA VAL A 485 -4.54 1.12 -28.72
C VAL A 485 -5.19 -0.19 -28.27
N VAL A 486 -4.59 -1.32 -28.61
CA VAL A 486 -5.16 -2.64 -28.25
C VAL A 486 -5.13 -2.83 -26.73
N ALA A 487 -4.03 -2.48 -26.07
CA ALA A 487 -3.89 -2.60 -24.62
C ALA A 487 -4.91 -1.72 -23.86
N ALA A 488 -5.02 -0.45 -24.25
CA ALA A 488 -5.98 0.48 -23.66
C ALA A 488 -7.42 -0.01 -23.81
N ASN A 489 -7.82 -0.39 -25.04
CA ASN A 489 -9.18 -0.83 -25.31
C ASN A 489 -9.53 -2.15 -24.62
N ALA A 490 -8.57 -3.07 -24.45
CA ALA A 490 -8.77 -4.29 -23.67
C ALA A 490 -9.09 -3.99 -22.21
N VAL A 491 -8.36 -3.05 -21.58
CA VAL A 491 -8.61 -2.61 -20.21
C VAL A 491 -9.92 -1.83 -20.07
N ILE A 492 -10.28 -1.00 -21.05
CA ILE A 492 -11.58 -0.31 -21.10
C ILE A 492 -12.72 -1.32 -21.14
N GLN A 493 -12.64 -2.34 -22.00
CA GLN A 493 -13.66 -3.38 -22.14
C GLN A 493 -13.82 -4.26 -20.91
N SER A 494 -12.74 -4.53 -20.17
CA SER A 494 -12.76 -5.27 -18.90
C SER A 494 -13.20 -4.42 -17.70
N ASN A 495 -13.50 -3.12 -17.89
CA ASN A 495 -13.81 -2.16 -16.82
C ASN A 495 -12.70 -2.00 -15.78
N GLY A 496 -11.45 -2.13 -16.20
CA GLY A 496 -10.27 -2.04 -15.37
C GLY A 496 -9.42 -3.30 -15.41
N GLY A 497 -8.14 -3.13 -15.19
CA GLY A 497 -7.20 -4.24 -15.22
C GLY A 497 -5.79 -3.86 -15.59
N ILE A 498 -4.97 -4.89 -15.82
CA ILE A 498 -3.62 -4.79 -16.36
C ILE A 498 -3.56 -5.66 -17.63
N CYS A 499 -3.17 -5.07 -18.74
CA CYS A 499 -3.09 -5.75 -20.03
C CYS A 499 -1.71 -5.61 -20.67
N ALA A 500 -1.12 -6.71 -21.12
CA ALA A 500 0.10 -6.76 -21.91
C ALA A 500 -0.22 -7.16 -23.35
N VAL A 501 0.29 -6.38 -24.32
CA VAL A 501 0.01 -6.56 -25.76
C VAL A 501 1.30 -6.53 -26.56
N ARG A 502 1.43 -7.42 -27.54
CA ARG A 502 2.51 -7.42 -28.53
C ARG A 502 1.99 -7.79 -29.90
N ASN A 503 2.39 -7.07 -30.95
CA ASN A 503 1.94 -7.28 -32.33
C ASN A 503 0.41 -7.32 -32.44
N GLN A 504 -0.27 -6.39 -31.77
CA GLN A 504 -1.74 -6.25 -31.70
C GLN A 504 -2.47 -7.48 -31.13
N LYS A 505 -1.76 -8.33 -30.37
CA LYS A 505 -2.33 -9.49 -29.68
C LYS A 505 -2.21 -9.31 -28.17
N VAL A 506 -3.32 -9.49 -27.47
CA VAL A 506 -3.33 -9.55 -26.02
C VAL A 506 -2.58 -10.82 -25.58
N LEU A 507 -1.53 -10.65 -24.79
CA LEU A 507 -0.72 -11.73 -24.21
C LEU A 507 -1.21 -12.08 -22.80
N SER A 508 -1.57 -11.07 -22.01
CA SER A 508 -2.14 -11.21 -20.67
C SER A 508 -3.18 -10.12 -20.44
N LEU A 509 -4.25 -10.45 -19.72
CA LEU A 509 -5.24 -9.51 -19.22
C LEU A 509 -5.69 -9.95 -17.83
N ILE A 510 -5.35 -9.17 -16.81
CA ILE A 510 -5.76 -9.35 -15.43
C ILE A 510 -6.93 -8.40 -15.16
N PRO A 511 -8.17 -8.89 -15.00
CA PRO A 511 -9.29 -8.02 -14.69
C PRO A 511 -9.23 -7.53 -13.24
N LEU A 512 -9.58 -6.25 -13.03
CA LEU A 512 -9.72 -5.61 -11.74
C LEU A 512 -11.12 -5.01 -11.62
N PRO A 513 -12.17 -5.84 -11.47
CA PRO A 513 -13.56 -5.40 -11.55
C PRO A 513 -13.99 -4.47 -10.40
N MET A 514 -13.37 -4.56 -9.23
CA MET A 514 -13.69 -3.67 -8.11
C MET A 514 -12.94 -2.36 -8.26
N ALA A 515 -13.65 -1.33 -8.66
CA ALA A 515 -13.13 0.02 -8.86
C ALA A 515 -11.96 0.12 -9.85
N GLY A 516 -11.69 -0.93 -10.66
CA GLY A 516 -10.49 -1.04 -11.49
C GLY A 516 -9.20 -1.22 -10.69
N LEU A 517 -9.28 -1.69 -9.46
CA LEU A 517 -8.18 -1.81 -8.50
C LEU A 517 -8.01 -3.22 -7.96
N LEU A 518 -9.09 -3.92 -7.60
CA LEU A 518 -9.03 -5.25 -6.97
C LEU A 518 -9.65 -6.31 -7.87
N SER A 519 -9.03 -7.50 -7.83
CA SER A 519 -9.45 -8.67 -8.59
C SER A 519 -10.35 -9.59 -7.78
N ASP A 520 -11.30 -10.24 -8.44
CA ASP A 520 -12.15 -11.32 -7.89
C ASP A 520 -11.61 -12.73 -8.20
N LEU A 521 -10.43 -12.82 -8.79
CA LEU A 521 -9.74 -14.10 -9.00
C LEU A 521 -9.30 -14.71 -7.66
N SER A 522 -9.15 -16.01 -7.62
CA SER A 522 -8.50 -16.68 -6.50
C SER A 522 -7.07 -16.17 -6.31
N ILE A 523 -6.54 -16.30 -5.10
CA ILE A 523 -5.15 -15.89 -4.79
C ILE A 523 -4.17 -16.56 -5.76
N GLU A 524 -4.33 -17.85 -5.98
CA GLU A 524 -3.45 -18.65 -6.86
C GLU A 524 -3.57 -18.20 -8.32
N ASP A 525 -4.79 -18.05 -8.84
CA ASP A 525 -5.01 -17.63 -10.22
C ASP A 525 -4.46 -16.23 -10.47
N LEU A 526 -4.73 -15.27 -9.57
CA LEU A 526 -4.20 -13.91 -9.68
C LEU A 526 -2.67 -13.90 -9.65
N TYR A 527 -2.06 -14.70 -8.77
CA TYR A 527 -0.61 -14.80 -8.70
C TYR A 527 0.00 -15.38 -9.99
N GLN A 528 -0.60 -16.44 -10.56
CA GLN A 528 -0.13 -17.03 -11.80
C GLN A 528 -0.29 -16.07 -13.00
N GLU A 529 -1.43 -15.38 -13.09
CA GLU A 529 -1.65 -14.37 -14.13
C GLU A 529 -0.64 -13.21 -14.01
N MET A 530 -0.36 -12.76 -12.78
CA MET A 530 0.63 -11.71 -12.53
C MET A 530 2.05 -12.16 -12.95
N LYS A 531 2.43 -13.40 -12.64
CA LYS A 531 3.72 -13.95 -13.09
C LYS A 531 3.82 -14.01 -14.61
N GLN A 532 2.77 -14.45 -15.29
CA GLN A 532 2.75 -14.51 -16.76
C GLN A 532 2.84 -13.11 -17.37
N LEU A 533 2.12 -12.14 -16.81
CA LEU A 533 2.17 -10.74 -17.24
C LEU A 533 3.60 -10.18 -17.11
N LEU A 534 4.27 -10.42 -15.99
CA LEU A 534 5.65 -9.95 -15.77
C LEU A 534 6.65 -10.62 -16.76
N LEU A 535 6.49 -11.91 -17.04
CA LEU A 535 7.30 -12.61 -18.06
C LEU A 535 7.09 -12.02 -19.46
N HIS A 536 5.83 -11.81 -19.86
CA HIS A 536 5.52 -11.19 -21.16
C HIS A 536 6.07 -9.76 -21.24
N ALA A 537 6.00 -9.00 -20.13
CA ALA A 537 6.57 -7.65 -20.06
C ALA A 537 8.10 -7.67 -20.26
N GLU A 538 8.81 -8.58 -19.62
CA GLU A 538 10.25 -8.77 -19.79
C GLU A 538 10.59 -9.14 -21.25
N GLU A 539 9.88 -10.08 -21.86
CA GLU A 539 10.04 -10.48 -23.27
C GLU A 539 9.77 -9.31 -24.25
N MET A 540 8.94 -8.35 -23.87
CA MET A 540 8.68 -7.13 -24.64
C MET A 540 9.75 -6.06 -24.44
N GLY A 541 10.67 -6.24 -23.49
CA GLY A 541 11.72 -5.27 -23.18
C GLY A 541 11.38 -4.26 -22.09
N PHE A 542 10.32 -4.48 -21.31
CA PHE A 542 10.06 -3.75 -20.08
C PHE A 542 10.98 -4.28 -18.96
N VAL A 543 12.25 -3.90 -19.03
CA VAL A 543 13.26 -4.39 -18.09
C VAL A 543 13.41 -3.39 -16.94
N HIS A 544 12.88 -3.78 -15.77
CA HIS A 544 12.98 -2.99 -14.55
C HIS A 544 13.02 -3.91 -13.33
N GLN A 545 13.86 -3.58 -12.33
CA GLN A 545 14.03 -4.38 -11.12
C GLN A 545 12.71 -4.60 -10.36
N ASN A 546 11.83 -3.60 -10.37
CA ASN A 546 10.49 -3.68 -9.81
C ASN A 546 9.50 -3.03 -10.79
N LEU A 547 9.09 -3.80 -11.80
CA LEU A 547 8.29 -3.28 -12.90
C LEU A 547 6.91 -2.80 -12.46
N LEU A 548 6.23 -3.53 -11.58
CA LEU A 548 4.91 -3.12 -11.10
C LEU A 548 4.98 -1.77 -10.40
N THR A 549 5.89 -1.61 -9.46
CA THR A 549 6.11 -0.33 -8.76
C THR A 549 6.43 0.80 -9.75
N PHE A 550 7.26 0.52 -10.78
CA PHE A 550 7.55 1.51 -11.82
C PHE A 550 6.26 1.93 -12.55
N LEU A 551 5.47 0.98 -13.04
CA LEU A 551 4.25 1.27 -13.81
C LEU A 551 3.20 2.03 -12.97
N THR A 552 3.11 1.75 -11.68
CA THR A 552 2.12 2.36 -10.80
C THR A 552 2.50 3.75 -10.29
N LEU A 553 3.79 4.09 -10.19
CA LEU A 553 4.27 5.33 -9.56
C LEU A 553 4.68 6.45 -10.55
N MET A 554 4.63 6.20 -11.87
CA MET A 554 4.94 7.24 -12.86
C MET A 554 3.88 8.35 -12.94
N THR A 555 2.71 8.10 -12.37
CA THR A 555 1.60 9.05 -12.24
C THR A 555 1.51 9.75 -10.88
N LEU A 556 2.31 9.35 -9.88
CA LEU A 556 2.23 9.86 -8.51
C LEU A 556 2.62 11.34 -8.42
N ALA A 557 1.63 12.22 -8.46
CA ALA A 557 1.78 13.66 -8.62
C ALA A 557 2.46 14.38 -7.45
N VAL A 558 2.62 13.73 -6.30
CA VAL A 558 3.34 14.26 -5.12
C VAL A 558 4.80 13.81 -5.04
N SER A 559 5.24 12.90 -5.91
CA SER A 559 6.62 12.40 -5.92
C SER A 559 7.50 13.17 -6.91
N PRO A 560 8.62 13.82 -6.48
CA PRO A 560 9.49 14.61 -7.37
C PRO A 560 10.29 13.77 -8.37
N GLU A 561 10.92 14.42 -9.42
CA GLU A 561 10.77 15.83 -9.82
C GLU A 561 9.63 16.05 -10.82
N VAL A 562 9.42 15.12 -11.76
CA VAL A 562 8.50 15.25 -12.89
C VAL A 562 7.61 14.02 -13.03
N LYS A 563 6.31 14.22 -13.20
CA LYS A 563 5.29 13.15 -13.33
C LYS A 563 4.31 13.49 -14.44
N LEU A 564 3.57 12.49 -14.90
CA LEU A 564 2.51 12.67 -15.90
C LEU A 564 1.16 12.36 -15.28
N SER A 565 0.22 13.30 -15.33
CA SER A 565 -1.19 13.07 -15.03
C SER A 565 -2.05 13.14 -16.30
N ASP A 566 -3.35 12.94 -16.18
CA ASP A 566 -4.31 13.14 -17.28
C ASP A 566 -4.40 14.61 -17.76
N LEU A 567 -3.90 15.56 -16.94
CA LEU A 567 -3.90 17.00 -17.23
C LEU A 567 -2.60 17.48 -17.87
N GLY A 568 -1.51 16.72 -17.79
CA GLY A 568 -0.24 17.09 -18.39
C GLY A 568 1.01 16.66 -17.63
N LEU A 569 2.16 17.05 -18.17
CA LEU A 569 3.47 16.84 -17.54
C LEU A 569 3.65 17.85 -16.40
N ILE A 570 3.98 17.37 -15.21
CA ILE A 570 4.01 18.16 -13.97
C ILE A 570 5.46 18.30 -13.48
N ASP A 571 5.89 19.53 -13.24
CA ASP A 571 7.02 19.83 -12.35
C ASP A 571 6.47 19.84 -10.92
N VAL A 572 6.68 18.73 -10.22
CA VAL A 572 6.10 18.49 -8.89
C VAL A 572 6.66 19.47 -7.85
N ILE A 573 7.95 19.80 -7.97
CA ILE A 573 8.62 20.70 -7.01
C ILE A 573 8.07 22.12 -7.11
N ASN A 574 7.90 22.63 -8.34
CA ASN A 574 7.46 24.00 -8.58
C ASN A 574 5.92 24.11 -8.76
N LYS A 575 5.19 23.02 -8.65
CA LYS A 575 3.71 22.93 -8.85
C LYS A 575 3.27 23.67 -10.12
N LYS A 576 3.77 23.23 -11.28
CA LYS A 576 3.41 23.81 -12.59
C LYS A 576 3.43 22.76 -13.69
N PHE A 577 2.61 22.98 -14.72
CA PHE A 577 2.67 22.17 -15.94
C PHE A 577 3.87 22.55 -16.79
N LEU A 578 4.48 21.53 -17.40
CA LEU A 578 5.56 21.67 -18.39
C LEU A 578 5.03 21.32 -19.77
N PRO A 579 5.45 22.04 -20.84
CA PRO A 579 5.18 21.60 -22.19
C PRO A 579 5.94 20.30 -22.49
N LEU A 580 5.31 19.33 -23.15
CA LEU A 580 6.01 18.14 -23.61
C LEU A 580 7.06 18.49 -24.66
N VAL A 581 6.68 19.31 -25.65
CA VAL A 581 7.59 19.85 -26.68
C VAL A 581 7.99 21.26 -26.30
N VAL A 582 9.30 21.47 -26.10
CA VAL A 582 9.88 22.74 -25.64
C VAL A 582 10.12 23.69 -26.80
N SER A 583 10.66 23.17 -27.92
CA SER A 583 10.95 23.92 -29.11
C SER A 583 11.05 22.99 -30.32
N ILE A 584 10.84 23.57 -31.52
CA ILE A 584 11.03 22.88 -32.80
C ILE A 584 12.06 23.65 -33.65
N LYS A 585 12.78 22.92 -34.51
CA LYS A 585 13.69 23.46 -35.52
C LYS A 585 13.36 22.77 -36.82
N GLU A 586 12.83 23.54 -37.77
CA GLU A 586 12.50 23.05 -39.11
C GLU A 586 13.76 23.07 -40.02
N ASN A 587 13.85 22.06 -40.89
CA ASN A 587 14.86 22.05 -41.95
C ASN A 587 14.44 23.00 -43.05
N ASN A 588 15.37 23.82 -43.52
CA ASN A 588 15.15 24.78 -44.61
C ASN A 588 14.97 24.11 -45.96
#